data_3f89a4506c5dae0f09e44270011f4ac5
#
_entry.id   3f89a4506c5dae0f09e44270011f4ac5
#
_cell.length_a   1.000
_cell.length_b   1.000
_cell.length_c   1.000
_cell.angle_alpha   90.00
_cell.angle_beta   90.00
_cell.angle_gamma   90.00
#
_symmetry.space_group_name_H-M   'P 1'
#
loop_
_entity.id
_entity.type
_entity.pdbx_description
1 polymer ?
#
loop_
_entity_poly.entity_id
_entity_poly.type
_entity_poly.pdbx_seq_one_letter_code
_entity_poly.pdbx_strand_id
1 'polypeptide(L)'
;MNSKEINTEQNEEEKIKDEIIPDAPAEEIPSHAEAEKDPVAKLEEELAMTKDKLLRLYSEFDNYKKRTLREKIEFAKTANADLVLDMLPVLDDFERAMKSMTETKQNAAMIEGVNLIYTKLKSTLEQKGLKEMKCTGEKFNADLHDALSNVEVEDKKMKGKVVEEIQKGYYLNGVVIRHAKVIVGN
;
A
#
# COMPACT_ATOMS: atom_id res chain seq x y z
N MET A 1 10.09 54.59 -39.43
CA MET A 1 10.01 55.92 -38.83
C MET A 1 10.84 55.89 -37.61
N ASN A 2 11.92 56.38 -37.79
CA ASN A 2 12.79 57.41 -37.20
C ASN A 2 13.40 56.94 -35.89
N SER A 3 14.68 56.59 -35.88
CA SER A 3 15.88 57.42 -36.20
C SER A 3 16.08 58.58 -35.22
N LYS A 4 17.23 58.51 -34.67
CA LYS A 4 18.17 59.63 -34.40
C LYS A 4 18.43 59.84 -32.91
N GLU A 5 19.52 60.06 -32.45
CA GLU A 5 20.92 60.38 -32.83
C GLU A 5 21.62 60.65 -31.50
N ILE A 6 22.70 60.00 -31.16
CA ILE A 6 24.08 60.41 -31.50
C ILE A 6 24.57 61.63 -30.69
N ASN A 7 25.63 61.35 -29.97
CA ASN A 7 26.88 62.15 -29.83
C ASN A 7 27.00 63.13 -28.68
N THR A 8 28.05 63.02 -28.09
CA THR A 8 29.38 63.69 -28.12
C THR A 8 29.57 64.56 -26.87
N GLU A 9 30.60 64.73 -26.21
CA GLU A 9 32.03 64.79 -26.35
C GLU A 9 32.64 64.86 -24.94
N GLN A 10 33.63 64.17 -24.58
CA GLN A 10 35.05 64.54 -24.58
C GLN A 10 35.37 65.83 -23.82
N ASN A 11 36.30 65.58 -22.89
CA ASN A 11 37.43 66.42 -22.56
C ASN A 11 37.24 67.51 -21.51
N GLU A 12 37.99 67.44 -20.49
CA GLU A 12 39.11 68.37 -20.25
C GLU A 12 39.96 67.87 -19.10
N GLU A 13 41.20 67.72 -19.45
CA GLU A 13 42.36 67.56 -18.58
C GLU A 13 42.67 68.86 -17.85
N GLU A 14 43.33 68.71 -16.76
CA GLU A 14 44.51 69.42 -16.30
C GLU A 14 44.42 70.12 -14.93
N LYS A 15 45.39 69.66 -14.11
CA LYS A 15 46.30 70.43 -13.23
C LYS A 15 45.67 70.92 -11.92
N ILE A 16 46.35 70.75 -10.81
CA ILE A 16 47.66 71.18 -10.35
C ILE A 16 47.92 70.62 -8.91
N LYS A 17 49.10 70.03 -8.72
CA LYS A 17 50.12 70.17 -7.69
C LYS A 17 49.80 70.22 -6.16
N ASP A 18 50.56 69.30 -5.56
CA ASP A 18 51.39 69.41 -4.37
C ASP A 18 50.89 70.19 -3.13
N GLU A 19 50.70 69.43 -2.07
CA GLU A 19 51.25 69.78 -0.76
C GLU A 19 51.28 68.52 0.16
N ILE A 20 52.50 68.04 0.39
CA ILE A 20 53.27 67.79 1.62
C ILE A 20 52.50 67.15 2.81
N ILE A 21 53.01 65.99 3.16
CA ILE A 21 52.92 65.06 4.28
C ILE A 21 52.92 65.74 5.69
N PRO A 22 52.26 65.17 6.71
CA PRO A 22 53.05 64.33 7.59
C PRO A 22 52.29 63.02 8.10
N ASP A 23 53.17 62.08 8.12
CA ASP A 23 53.29 60.91 9.01
C ASP A 23 52.28 60.77 10.18
N ALA A 24 51.55 59.66 10.15
CA ALA A 24 50.94 58.99 11.30
C ALA A 24 50.67 57.52 11.02
N PRO A 25 50.60 56.64 12.02
CA PRO A 25 51.14 55.28 11.97
C PRO A 25 50.23 54.28 11.25
N ALA A 26 50.85 53.26 10.69
CA ALA A 26 50.25 52.11 10.05
C ALA A 26 49.31 51.39 11.06
N GLU A 27 48.03 51.55 10.87
CA GLU A 27 47.02 50.60 11.41
C GLU A 27 46.95 49.43 10.43
N GLU A 28 47.30 48.29 10.96
CA GLU A 28 47.16 47.01 10.29
C GLU A 28 45.70 46.80 9.85
N ILE A 29 45.43 46.87 8.59
CA ILE A 29 44.18 46.44 8.00
C ILE A 29 44.18 44.90 8.06
N PRO A 30 43.27 44.27 8.85
CA PRO A 30 43.13 42.81 8.80
C PRO A 30 42.67 42.44 7.43
N SER A 31 43.56 41.74 6.70
CA SER A 31 43.26 41.09 5.43
C SER A 31 42.20 40.02 5.64
N HIS A 32 40.93 40.41 5.63
CA HIS A 32 39.85 39.49 5.32
C HIS A 32 39.76 39.31 3.81
N ALA A 33 40.71 38.60 3.28
CA ALA A 33 40.57 37.94 2.02
C ALA A 33 39.66 36.72 2.26
N GLU A 34 38.38 36.95 2.52
CA GLU A 34 37.36 35.96 2.15
C GLU A 34 37.41 35.90 0.64
N ALA A 35 38.00 34.83 0.13
CA ALA A 35 37.96 34.51 -1.26
C ALA A 35 36.49 34.47 -1.71
N GLU A 36 36.02 35.54 -2.33
CA GLU A 36 34.74 35.55 -3.03
C GLU A 36 34.77 34.39 -4.01
N LYS A 37 34.11 33.28 -3.63
CA LYS A 37 33.90 32.18 -4.58
C LYS A 37 33.27 32.78 -5.82
N ASP A 38 33.97 32.58 -6.96
CA ASP A 38 33.51 33.01 -8.28
C ASP A 38 31.98 32.75 -8.38
N PRO A 39 31.18 33.77 -8.72
CA PRO A 39 29.72 33.63 -8.84
C PRO A 39 29.33 32.49 -9.79
N VAL A 40 30.17 32.14 -10.75
CA VAL A 40 29.95 30.97 -11.62
C VAL A 40 30.09 29.67 -10.83
N ALA A 41 31.09 29.54 -9.97
CA ALA A 41 31.26 28.33 -9.16
C ALA A 41 30.08 28.11 -8.16
N LYS A 42 29.54 29.21 -7.59
CA LYS A 42 28.32 29.12 -6.71
C LYS A 42 27.10 28.65 -7.51
N LEU A 43 26.89 29.17 -8.71
CA LEU A 43 25.79 28.77 -9.58
C LEU A 43 25.93 27.31 -10.06
N GLU A 44 27.15 26.86 -10.34
CA GLU A 44 27.41 25.46 -10.69
C GLU A 44 27.11 24.52 -9.53
N GLU A 45 27.48 24.88 -8.30
CA GLU A 45 27.17 24.10 -7.08
C GLU A 45 25.67 24.05 -6.83
N GLU A 46 24.95 25.17 -6.93
CA GLU A 46 23.47 25.19 -6.80
C GLU A 46 22.79 24.37 -7.89
N LEU A 47 23.28 24.42 -9.12
CA LEU A 47 22.79 23.65 -10.24
C LEU A 47 23.01 22.13 -10.01
N ALA A 48 24.19 21.76 -9.51
CA ALA A 48 24.51 20.38 -9.18
C ALA A 48 23.57 19.85 -8.05
N MET A 49 23.41 20.64 -6.96
CA MET A 49 22.51 20.29 -5.86
C MET A 49 21.04 20.20 -6.32
N THR A 50 20.62 21.08 -7.21
CA THR A 50 19.25 21.07 -7.73
C THR A 50 19.00 19.86 -8.65
N LYS A 51 19.98 19.51 -9.48
CA LYS A 51 19.92 18.29 -10.30
C LYS A 51 19.85 17.04 -9.43
N ASP A 52 20.64 16.96 -8.36
CA ASP A 52 20.59 15.81 -7.44
C ASP A 52 19.24 15.70 -6.71
N LYS A 53 18.72 16.83 -6.22
CA LYS A 53 17.37 16.90 -5.64
C LYS A 53 16.29 16.45 -6.65
N LEU A 54 16.39 16.90 -7.89
CA LEU A 54 15.46 16.53 -8.96
C LEU A 54 15.50 15.02 -9.23
N LEU A 55 16.71 14.45 -9.36
CA LEU A 55 16.89 13.02 -9.60
C LEU A 55 16.34 12.18 -8.46
N ARG A 56 16.60 12.60 -7.23
CA ARG A 56 16.05 11.97 -6.04
C ARG A 56 14.52 12.04 -6.00
N LEU A 57 13.95 13.23 -6.24
CA LEU A 57 12.51 13.43 -6.27
C LEU A 57 11.84 12.58 -7.37
N TYR A 58 12.49 12.49 -8.55
CA TYR A 58 12.01 11.64 -9.63
C TYR A 58 11.97 10.15 -9.21
N SER A 59 13.04 9.69 -8.55
CA SER A 59 13.09 8.32 -8.03
C SER A 59 12.03 8.04 -6.96
N GLU A 60 11.83 8.99 -6.03
CA GLU A 60 10.79 8.92 -5.01
C GLU A 60 9.39 8.89 -5.64
N PHE A 61 9.16 9.72 -6.67
CA PHE A 61 7.89 9.76 -7.40
C PHE A 61 7.60 8.44 -8.15
N ASP A 62 8.61 7.86 -8.80
CA ASP A 62 8.46 6.56 -9.48
C ASP A 62 8.15 5.43 -8.49
N ASN A 63 8.84 5.41 -7.35
CA ASN A 63 8.55 4.48 -6.26
C ASN A 63 7.15 4.68 -5.68
N TYR A 64 6.72 5.93 -5.47
CA TYR A 64 5.36 6.26 -5.03
C TYR A 64 4.32 5.76 -6.02
N LYS A 65 4.50 6.03 -7.31
CA LYS A 65 3.60 5.58 -8.37
C LYS A 65 3.46 4.04 -8.39
N LYS A 66 4.58 3.32 -8.30
CA LYS A 66 4.60 1.85 -8.26
C LYS A 66 3.88 1.33 -7.01
N ARG A 67 4.12 1.94 -5.85
CA ARG A 67 3.46 1.59 -4.59
C ARG A 67 1.95 1.83 -4.68
N THR A 68 1.53 3.01 -5.08
CA THR A 68 0.11 3.37 -5.20
C THR A 68 -0.64 2.46 -6.18
N LEU A 69 0.01 2.04 -7.27
CA LEU A 69 -0.60 1.08 -8.19
C LEU A 69 -0.82 -0.28 -7.52
N ARG A 70 0.16 -0.77 -6.76
CA ARG A 70 0.00 -2.03 -6.00
C ARG A 70 -1.11 -1.92 -4.96
N GLU A 71 -1.12 -0.84 -4.18
CA GLU A 71 -2.17 -0.57 -3.19
C GLU A 71 -3.58 -0.53 -3.82
N LYS A 72 -3.72 0.10 -4.98
CA LYS A 72 -4.99 0.11 -5.73
C LYS A 72 -5.42 -1.28 -6.18
N ILE A 73 -4.49 -2.10 -6.65
CA ILE A 73 -4.77 -3.47 -7.05
C ILE A 73 -5.20 -4.32 -5.84
N GLU A 74 -4.51 -4.19 -4.70
CA GLU A 74 -4.87 -4.91 -3.47
C GLU A 74 -6.24 -4.45 -2.95
N PHE A 75 -6.50 -3.14 -2.93
CA PHE A 75 -7.79 -2.59 -2.55
C PHE A 75 -8.92 -3.11 -3.45
N ALA A 76 -8.71 -3.16 -4.77
CA ALA A 76 -9.72 -3.67 -5.71
C ALA A 76 -10.05 -5.15 -5.48
N LYS A 77 -9.11 -5.96 -4.99
CA LYS A 77 -9.34 -7.36 -4.65
C LYS A 77 -10.29 -7.54 -3.45
N THR A 78 -10.26 -6.61 -2.51
CA THR A 78 -11.02 -6.69 -1.25
C THR A 78 -12.15 -5.68 -1.14
N ALA A 79 -12.36 -4.84 -2.17
CA ALA A 79 -13.36 -3.77 -2.14
C ALA A 79 -14.79 -4.24 -1.82
N ASN A 80 -15.12 -5.48 -2.15
CA ASN A 80 -16.43 -6.08 -1.88
C ASN A 80 -16.42 -7.03 -0.66
N ALA A 81 -15.35 -7.05 0.13
CA ALA A 81 -15.20 -8.02 1.22
C ALA A 81 -16.32 -7.90 2.26
N ASP A 82 -16.65 -6.67 2.66
CA ASP A 82 -17.69 -6.42 3.66
C ASP A 82 -19.06 -6.93 3.18
N LEU A 83 -19.44 -6.62 1.94
CA LEU A 83 -20.68 -7.12 1.36
C LEU A 83 -20.71 -8.66 1.30
N VAL A 84 -19.60 -9.27 0.90
CA VAL A 84 -19.51 -10.73 0.86
C VAL A 84 -19.59 -11.32 2.27
N LEU A 85 -18.93 -10.71 3.26
CA LEU A 85 -19.00 -11.11 4.67
C LEU A 85 -20.44 -11.10 5.20
N ASP A 86 -21.22 -10.07 4.87
CA ASP A 86 -22.63 -9.95 5.26
C ASP A 86 -23.51 -11.01 4.58
N MET A 87 -23.08 -11.53 3.42
CA MET A 87 -23.80 -12.61 2.71
C MET A 87 -23.45 -14.01 3.23
N LEU A 88 -22.28 -14.21 3.89
CA LEU A 88 -21.86 -15.53 4.36
C LEU A 88 -22.82 -16.13 5.40
N PRO A 89 -23.40 -15.40 6.37
CA PRO A 89 -24.40 -15.96 7.28
C PRO A 89 -25.61 -16.54 6.55
N VAL A 90 -26.04 -15.89 5.46
CA VAL A 90 -27.16 -16.41 4.65
C VAL A 90 -26.78 -17.74 3.99
N LEU A 91 -25.56 -17.87 3.52
CA LEU A 91 -25.04 -19.12 2.95
C LEU A 91 -24.97 -20.24 4.01
N ASP A 92 -24.47 -19.90 5.23
CA ASP A 92 -24.44 -20.83 6.36
C ASP A 92 -25.86 -21.29 6.78
N ASP A 93 -26.84 -20.37 6.75
CA ASP A 93 -28.23 -20.67 7.06
C ASP A 93 -28.86 -21.63 6.04
N PHE A 94 -28.56 -21.46 4.76
CA PHE A 94 -28.97 -22.40 3.73
C PHE A 94 -28.39 -23.80 3.98
N GLU A 95 -27.10 -23.90 4.32
CA GLU A 95 -26.46 -25.19 4.62
C GLU A 95 -27.08 -25.86 5.82
N ARG A 96 -27.36 -25.09 6.89
CA ARG A 96 -28.05 -25.58 8.10
C ARG A 96 -29.48 -26.05 7.81
N ALA A 97 -30.21 -25.27 7.01
CA ALA A 97 -31.57 -25.63 6.61
C ALA A 97 -31.63 -26.92 5.79
N MET A 98 -30.73 -27.08 4.82
CA MET A 98 -30.64 -28.29 4.00
C MET A 98 -30.28 -29.51 4.85
N LYS A 99 -29.36 -29.37 5.81
CA LYS A 99 -29.00 -30.45 6.73
C LYS A 99 -30.21 -30.88 7.55
N SER A 100 -30.96 -29.94 8.17
CA SER A 100 -32.15 -30.21 8.94
C SER A 100 -33.28 -30.83 8.11
N MET A 101 -33.52 -30.37 6.87
CA MET A 101 -34.51 -30.93 5.95
C MET A 101 -34.19 -32.38 5.58
N THR A 102 -32.93 -32.72 5.41
CA THR A 102 -32.48 -34.09 5.10
C THR A 102 -32.73 -35.02 6.29
N GLU A 103 -32.43 -34.56 7.50
CA GLU A 103 -32.66 -35.31 8.75
C GLU A 103 -34.15 -35.59 9.00
N THR A 104 -35.02 -34.65 8.68
CA THR A 104 -36.48 -34.77 8.90
C THR A 104 -37.24 -35.48 7.77
N LYS A 105 -36.51 -36.00 6.77
CA LYS A 105 -37.10 -36.70 5.59
C LYS A 105 -38.23 -35.91 4.91
N GLN A 106 -38.03 -34.63 4.78
CA GLN A 106 -38.98 -33.75 4.08
C GLN A 106 -39.08 -34.06 2.58
N ASN A 107 -40.05 -33.45 1.89
CA ASN A 107 -40.31 -33.65 0.48
C ASN A 107 -39.07 -33.42 -0.35
N ALA A 108 -38.58 -34.43 -1.06
CA ALA A 108 -37.36 -34.40 -1.88
C ALA A 108 -37.34 -33.27 -2.92
N ALA A 109 -38.51 -32.95 -3.51
CA ALA A 109 -38.64 -31.86 -4.47
C ALA A 109 -38.37 -30.47 -3.82
N MET A 110 -38.73 -30.29 -2.56
CA MET A 110 -38.47 -29.05 -1.80
C MET A 110 -36.97 -28.91 -1.51
N ILE A 111 -36.33 -29.98 -1.08
CA ILE A 111 -34.88 -30.03 -0.82
C ILE A 111 -34.12 -29.71 -2.13
N GLU A 112 -34.52 -30.29 -3.24
CA GLU A 112 -33.92 -30.02 -4.55
C GLU A 112 -34.05 -28.55 -4.95
N GLY A 113 -35.24 -27.94 -4.77
CA GLY A 113 -35.47 -26.52 -5.03
C GLY A 113 -34.54 -25.60 -4.20
N VAL A 114 -34.42 -25.87 -2.89
CA VAL A 114 -33.51 -25.10 -2.01
C VAL A 114 -32.06 -25.29 -2.41
N ASN A 115 -31.65 -26.52 -2.76
CA ASN A 115 -30.28 -26.82 -3.21
C ASN A 115 -29.91 -26.09 -4.51
N LEU A 116 -30.87 -25.95 -5.44
CA LEU A 116 -30.65 -25.18 -6.67
C LEU A 116 -30.37 -23.69 -6.37
N ILE A 117 -31.15 -23.10 -5.42
CA ILE A 117 -30.96 -21.71 -5.01
C ILE A 117 -29.60 -21.54 -4.32
N TYR A 118 -29.25 -22.42 -3.40
CA TYR A 118 -27.96 -22.43 -2.71
C TYR A 118 -26.80 -22.54 -3.71
N THR A 119 -26.87 -23.50 -4.62
CA THR A 119 -25.80 -23.72 -5.61
C THR A 119 -25.63 -22.50 -6.53
N LYS A 120 -26.74 -21.87 -6.93
CA LYS A 120 -26.69 -20.65 -7.74
C LYS A 120 -26.06 -19.49 -6.97
N LEU A 121 -26.43 -19.29 -5.72
CA LEU A 121 -25.84 -18.25 -4.86
C LEU A 121 -24.33 -18.48 -4.67
N LYS A 122 -23.95 -19.70 -4.28
CA LYS A 122 -22.57 -20.11 -4.09
C LYS A 122 -21.73 -19.87 -5.36
N SER A 123 -22.22 -20.36 -6.52
CA SER A 123 -21.55 -20.17 -7.80
C SER A 123 -21.41 -18.69 -8.17
N THR A 124 -22.41 -17.86 -7.88
CA THR A 124 -22.32 -16.41 -8.12
C THR A 124 -21.23 -15.76 -7.27
N LEU A 125 -21.11 -16.13 -6.01
CA LEU A 125 -20.07 -15.64 -5.10
C LEU A 125 -18.68 -16.15 -5.51
N GLU A 126 -18.58 -17.42 -5.95
CA GLU A 126 -17.33 -17.99 -6.49
C GLU A 126 -16.85 -17.24 -7.74
N GLN A 127 -17.74 -16.85 -8.65
CA GLN A 127 -17.42 -16.00 -9.81
C GLN A 127 -16.91 -14.61 -9.40
N LYS A 128 -17.27 -14.14 -8.20
CA LYS A 128 -16.74 -12.89 -7.62
C LYS A 128 -15.44 -13.07 -6.85
N GLY A 129 -14.87 -14.28 -6.87
CA GLY A 129 -13.58 -14.59 -6.26
C GLY A 129 -13.67 -15.21 -4.87
N LEU A 130 -14.87 -15.53 -4.38
CA LEU A 130 -15.06 -16.29 -3.13
C LEU A 130 -14.54 -17.71 -3.30
N LYS A 131 -13.77 -18.22 -2.33
CA LYS A 131 -13.27 -19.58 -2.32
C LYS A 131 -13.35 -20.16 -0.93
N GLU A 132 -14.00 -21.31 -0.80
CA GLU A 132 -14.13 -22.06 0.45
C GLU A 132 -12.78 -22.64 0.87
N MET A 133 -12.46 -22.58 2.15
CA MET A 133 -11.33 -23.27 2.76
C MET A 133 -11.66 -24.75 2.92
N LYS A 134 -10.69 -25.60 2.70
CA LYS A 134 -10.79 -27.04 2.99
C LYS A 134 -9.97 -27.31 4.23
N CYS A 135 -10.62 -27.37 5.38
CA CYS A 135 -9.94 -27.43 6.67
C CYS A 135 -9.88 -28.84 7.27
N THR A 136 -10.90 -29.65 7.03
CA THR A 136 -11.02 -31.00 7.64
C THR A 136 -9.86 -31.90 7.26
N GLY A 137 -9.16 -32.44 8.26
CA GLY A 137 -7.97 -33.30 8.11
C GLY A 137 -6.66 -32.54 7.94
N GLU A 138 -6.72 -31.22 7.70
CA GLU A 138 -5.54 -30.38 7.60
C GLU A 138 -4.96 -30.05 8.98
N LYS A 139 -3.69 -29.65 9.02
CA LYS A 139 -3.05 -29.20 10.24
C LYS A 139 -3.65 -27.85 10.67
N PHE A 140 -3.92 -27.73 11.99
CA PHE A 140 -4.40 -26.45 12.52
C PHE A 140 -3.40 -25.32 12.24
N ASN A 141 -3.92 -24.21 11.76
CA ASN A 141 -3.19 -22.98 11.51
C ASN A 141 -3.99 -21.78 12.05
N ALA A 142 -3.42 -21.06 13.01
CA ALA A 142 -4.08 -19.91 13.64
C ALA A 142 -4.35 -18.73 12.69
N ASP A 143 -3.63 -18.62 11.56
CA ASP A 143 -3.87 -17.58 10.55
C ASP A 143 -5.12 -17.85 9.69
N LEU A 144 -5.65 -19.08 9.72
CA LEU A 144 -6.76 -19.53 8.89
C LEU A 144 -7.94 -20.05 9.69
N HIS A 145 -7.68 -20.58 10.90
CA HIS A 145 -8.64 -21.32 11.69
C HIS A 145 -8.81 -20.74 13.08
N ASP A 146 -10.07 -20.67 13.54
CA ASP A 146 -10.46 -20.39 14.91
C ASP A 146 -10.83 -21.71 15.61
N ALA A 147 -10.03 -22.16 16.55
CA ALA A 147 -10.31 -23.37 17.33
C ALA A 147 -11.39 -23.06 18.39
N LEU A 148 -12.58 -23.65 18.25
CA LEU A 148 -13.67 -23.51 19.26
C LEU A 148 -13.49 -24.46 20.43
N SER A 149 -13.03 -25.70 20.16
CA SER A 149 -12.76 -26.71 21.18
C SER A 149 -11.72 -27.72 20.70
N ASN A 150 -11.20 -28.49 21.67
CA ASN A 150 -10.36 -29.63 21.42
C ASN A 150 -11.12 -30.90 21.77
N VAL A 151 -10.97 -31.95 20.98
CA VAL A 151 -11.55 -33.28 21.19
C VAL A 151 -10.46 -34.31 21.25
N GLU A 152 -10.55 -35.21 22.23
CA GLU A 152 -9.64 -36.35 22.30
C GLU A 152 -9.87 -37.27 21.09
N VAL A 153 -8.78 -37.59 20.39
CA VAL A 153 -8.83 -38.46 19.22
C VAL A 153 -8.02 -39.73 19.47
N GLU A 154 -8.62 -40.88 19.14
CA GLU A 154 -7.96 -42.17 19.24
C GLU A 154 -6.80 -42.34 18.22
N ASP A 155 -7.00 -41.76 17.02
CA ASP A 155 -5.99 -41.79 15.97
C ASP A 155 -4.91 -40.71 16.19
N LYS A 156 -3.71 -41.15 16.52
CA LYS A 156 -2.53 -40.27 16.67
C LYS A 156 -2.26 -39.37 15.46
N LYS A 157 -2.73 -39.77 14.27
CA LYS A 157 -2.56 -38.99 13.04
C LYS A 157 -3.47 -37.74 13.00
N MET A 158 -4.51 -37.71 13.82
CA MET A 158 -5.47 -36.60 13.91
C MET A 158 -5.09 -35.59 15.01
N LYS A 159 -4.06 -35.86 15.80
CA LYS A 159 -3.55 -34.91 16.79
C LYS A 159 -3.01 -33.65 16.13
N GLY A 160 -3.46 -32.47 16.60
CA GLY A 160 -3.11 -31.16 16.04
C GLY A 160 -3.72 -30.87 14.66
N LYS A 161 -4.69 -31.70 14.24
CA LYS A 161 -5.44 -31.49 12.98
C LYS A 161 -6.87 -31.08 13.23
N VAL A 162 -7.46 -30.49 12.23
CA VAL A 162 -8.89 -30.18 12.20
C VAL A 162 -9.70 -31.48 12.07
N VAL A 163 -10.48 -31.80 13.10
CA VAL A 163 -11.36 -32.97 13.11
C VAL A 163 -12.68 -32.67 12.44
N GLU A 164 -13.24 -31.51 12.76
CA GLU A 164 -14.54 -31.08 12.25
C GLU A 164 -14.54 -29.57 12.01
N GLU A 165 -15.25 -29.16 10.96
CA GLU A 165 -15.48 -27.78 10.62
C GLU A 165 -16.93 -27.43 10.99
N ILE A 166 -17.09 -26.55 12.00
CA ILE A 166 -18.39 -26.08 12.48
C ILE A 166 -18.91 -24.94 11.61
N GLN A 167 -18.02 -24.06 11.18
CA GLN A 167 -18.33 -22.96 10.28
C GLN A 167 -17.21 -22.81 9.25
N LYS A 168 -17.60 -22.74 7.98
CA LYS A 168 -16.66 -22.68 6.88
C LYS A 168 -15.88 -21.38 6.85
N GLY A 169 -14.59 -21.48 6.56
CA GLY A 169 -13.73 -20.34 6.26
C GLY A 169 -13.74 -19.98 4.78
N TYR A 170 -13.47 -18.70 4.46
CA TYR A 170 -13.49 -18.24 3.08
C TYR A 170 -12.34 -17.28 2.77
N TYR A 171 -11.85 -17.43 1.54
CA TYR A 171 -10.97 -16.45 0.88
C TYR A 171 -11.78 -15.62 -0.12
N LEU A 172 -11.41 -14.35 -0.30
CA LEU A 172 -11.85 -13.52 -1.41
C LEU A 172 -10.63 -13.06 -2.20
N ASN A 173 -10.53 -13.46 -3.46
CA ASN A 173 -9.38 -13.16 -4.33
C ASN A 173 -8.02 -13.48 -3.69
N GLY A 174 -7.96 -14.55 -2.88
CA GLY A 174 -6.75 -15.00 -2.20
C GLY A 174 -6.48 -14.38 -0.84
N VAL A 175 -7.30 -13.43 -0.39
CA VAL A 175 -7.22 -12.82 0.96
C VAL A 175 -8.24 -13.51 1.87
N VAL A 176 -7.85 -13.87 3.09
CA VAL A 176 -8.75 -14.43 4.10
C VAL A 176 -9.74 -13.34 4.53
N ILE A 177 -11.04 -13.61 4.35
CA ILE A 177 -12.12 -12.73 4.81
C ILE A 177 -12.86 -13.28 6.02
N ARG A 178 -12.85 -14.62 6.21
CA ARG A 178 -13.44 -15.29 7.38
C ARG A 178 -12.62 -16.54 7.69
N HIS A 179 -12.18 -16.68 8.94
CA HIS A 179 -11.54 -17.90 9.43
C HIS A 179 -12.56 -19.03 9.55
N ALA A 180 -12.11 -20.26 9.36
CA ALA A 180 -12.93 -21.42 9.62
C ALA A 180 -13.01 -21.68 11.13
N LYS A 181 -14.20 -21.88 11.66
CA LYS A 181 -14.38 -22.33 13.06
C LYS A 181 -14.33 -23.84 13.13
N VAL A 182 -13.35 -24.36 13.85
CA VAL A 182 -12.98 -25.77 13.80
C VAL A 182 -12.85 -26.38 15.18
N ILE A 183 -12.98 -27.72 15.21
CA ILE A 183 -12.63 -28.58 16.35
C ILE A 183 -11.30 -29.25 16.03
N VAL A 184 -10.36 -29.19 16.97
CA VAL A 184 -9.01 -29.71 16.80
C VAL A 184 -8.81 -30.97 17.62
N GLY A 185 -8.16 -31.97 17.04
CA GLY A 185 -7.79 -33.22 17.74
C GLY A 185 -6.65 -32.99 18.72
N ASN A 186 -6.79 -33.49 19.93
CA ASN A 186 -5.78 -33.42 20.98
C ASN A 186 -5.19 -34.81 21.29
#